data_515096ca23aef1f3c46716e1c660346a
#
_entry.id   515096ca23aef1f3c46716e1c660346a
#
_cell.length_a   1.000
_cell.length_b   1.000
_cell.length_c   1.000
_cell.angle_alpha   90.00
_cell.angle_beta   90.00
_cell.angle_gamma   90.00
#
_symmetry.space_group_name_H-M   'P 1'
#
loop_
_entity.id
_entity.type
_entity.pdbx_description
1 polymer ?
#
loop_
_entity_poly.entity_id
_entity_poly.type
_entity_poly.pdbx_seq_one_letter_code
_entity_poly.pdbx_strand_id
1 'polypeptide(L)'
;MNKAKVKITTKQILDDAGNEDKIELVTEATKEFNGECFIIDYDESKITESEGNKTRLRIYKDKLIMIKMGNLSTKMEFEKNKSSENMYSTPYGNFDISYNTIVYDYSLDERGNGSVYIEYKIIFGGTEESLNKILIDIN
;
A
#
# COMPACT_ATOMS: atom_id res chain seq x y z
N MET A 1 -22.12 -1.40 1.94
CA MET A 1 -20.75 -1.51 2.44
C MET A 1 -20.67 -2.53 3.55
N ASN A 2 -19.77 -3.48 3.42
CA ASN A 2 -19.56 -4.52 4.40
C ASN A 2 -18.37 -4.17 5.28
N LYS A 3 -18.47 -4.55 6.55
CA LYS A 3 -17.34 -4.43 7.46
C LYS A 3 -16.34 -5.54 7.18
N ALA A 4 -15.06 -5.21 7.27
CA ALA A 4 -13.98 -6.16 7.08
C ALA A 4 -12.90 -5.92 8.12
N LYS A 5 -12.04 -6.91 8.31
CA LYS A 5 -10.85 -6.79 9.12
C LYS A 5 -9.65 -6.90 8.21
N VAL A 6 -8.74 -5.95 8.32
CA VAL A 6 -7.57 -5.87 7.46
C VAL A 6 -6.31 -5.93 8.31
N LYS A 7 -5.38 -6.79 7.92
CA LYS A 7 -4.04 -6.82 8.49
C LYS A 7 -3.06 -6.49 7.38
N ILE A 8 -2.29 -5.43 7.56
CA ILE A 8 -1.28 -5.01 6.62
C ILE A 8 0.09 -5.17 7.25
N THR A 9 0.92 -5.99 6.64
CA THR A 9 2.30 -6.20 7.06
C THR A 9 3.21 -5.57 6.03
N THR A 10 4.01 -4.60 6.45
CA THR A 10 4.97 -3.93 5.60
C THR A 10 6.37 -4.23 6.07
N LYS A 11 7.23 -4.68 5.17
CA LYS A 11 8.65 -4.89 5.43
C LYS A 11 9.47 -4.05 4.49
N GLN A 12 10.49 -3.39 5.01
CA GLN A 12 11.44 -2.61 4.23
C GLN A 12 12.84 -3.13 4.49
N ILE A 13 13.53 -3.56 3.43
CA ILE A 13 14.91 -4.02 3.51
C ILE A 13 15.80 -2.85 3.10
N LEU A 14 16.57 -2.34 4.04
CA LEU A 14 17.28 -1.08 3.92
C LEU A 14 18.70 -1.20 3.37
N ASP A 15 19.35 -2.38 3.52
CA ASP A 15 20.73 -2.54 3.10
C ASP A 15 21.09 -4.01 2.81
N ASP A 16 22.32 -4.23 2.34
CA ASP A 16 22.85 -5.56 2.02
C ASP A 16 23.10 -6.42 3.27
N ALA A 17 23.14 -5.82 4.46
CA ALA A 17 23.32 -6.56 5.71
C ALA A 17 22.02 -7.19 6.23
N GLY A 18 20.90 -6.98 5.52
CA GLY A 18 19.63 -7.58 5.88
C GLY A 18 18.87 -6.85 6.97
N ASN A 19 19.23 -5.60 7.25
CA ASN A 19 18.44 -4.78 8.19
C ASN A 19 17.06 -4.54 7.60
N GLU A 20 16.03 -4.92 8.35
CA GLU A 20 14.66 -4.71 7.90
C GLU A 20 13.81 -4.04 8.96
N ASP A 21 12.95 -3.15 8.53
CA ASP A 21 11.88 -2.60 9.35
C ASP A 21 10.59 -3.34 9.02
N LYS A 22 9.86 -3.75 10.06
CA LYS A 22 8.59 -4.43 9.91
C LYS A 22 7.52 -3.67 10.68
N ILE A 23 6.43 -3.35 9.99
CA ILE A 23 5.27 -2.68 10.58
C ILE A 23 4.05 -3.55 10.33
N GLU A 24 3.29 -3.83 11.39
CA GLU A 24 2.02 -4.54 11.28
C GLU A 24 0.89 -3.62 11.71
N LEU A 25 -0.13 -3.55 10.90
CA LEU A 25 -1.34 -2.77 11.14
C LEU A 25 -2.54 -3.70 11.08
N VAL A 26 -3.30 -3.78 12.18
CA VAL A 26 -4.58 -4.51 12.19
C VAL A 26 -5.68 -3.51 12.48
N THR A 27 -6.65 -3.42 11.59
CA THR A 27 -7.72 -2.44 11.73
C THR A 27 -9.03 -2.94 11.13
N GLU A 28 -10.11 -2.32 11.56
CA GLU A 28 -11.40 -2.49 10.91
C GLU A 28 -11.45 -1.62 9.67
N ALA A 29 -12.11 -2.11 8.64
CA ALA A 29 -12.24 -1.45 7.36
C ALA A 29 -13.65 -1.63 6.81
N THR A 30 -13.97 -0.88 5.78
CA THR A 30 -15.16 -1.14 4.96
C THR A 30 -14.70 -1.75 3.65
N LYS A 31 -15.51 -2.65 3.12
CA LYS A 31 -15.23 -3.38 1.88
C LYS A 31 -16.41 -3.29 0.94
N GLU A 32 -16.17 -2.91 -0.30
CA GLU A 32 -17.18 -2.78 -1.34
C GLU A 32 -16.62 -3.27 -2.67
N PHE A 33 -17.46 -3.94 -3.46
CA PHE A 33 -17.12 -4.32 -4.82
C PHE A 33 -17.93 -3.46 -5.80
N ASN A 34 -17.24 -2.75 -6.72
CA ASN A 34 -17.89 -1.85 -7.66
C ASN A 34 -18.09 -2.44 -9.05
N GLY A 35 -17.89 -3.75 -9.23
CA GLY A 35 -17.94 -4.42 -10.52
C GLY A 35 -16.59 -4.60 -11.19
N GLU A 36 -15.58 -3.85 -10.78
CA GLU A 36 -14.23 -3.89 -11.36
C GLU A 36 -13.17 -4.23 -10.31
N CYS A 37 -13.30 -3.71 -9.08
CA CYS A 37 -12.32 -3.91 -8.03
C CYS A 37 -12.98 -3.91 -6.67
N PHE A 38 -12.23 -4.41 -5.67
CA PHE A 38 -12.60 -4.25 -4.28
C PHE A 38 -12.05 -2.94 -3.75
N ILE A 39 -12.92 -2.16 -3.10
CA ILE A 39 -12.54 -0.90 -2.46
C ILE A 39 -12.50 -1.14 -0.96
N ILE A 40 -11.35 -0.96 -0.37
CA ILE A 40 -11.12 -1.13 1.07
C ILE A 40 -10.76 0.23 1.63
N ASP A 41 -11.57 0.72 2.57
CA ASP A 41 -11.31 2.00 3.25
C ASP A 41 -11.06 1.75 4.73
N TYR A 42 -9.99 2.33 5.26
CA TYR A 42 -9.71 2.28 6.68
C TYR A 42 -9.09 3.61 7.16
N ASP A 43 -9.24 3.83 8.46
CA ASP A 43 -8.75 5.04 9.13
C ASP A 43 -7.47 4.69 9.87
N GLU A 44 -6.38 5.38 9.57
CA GLU A 44 -5.08 5.18 10.21
C GLU A 44 -4.96 5.94 11.55
N SER A 45 -5.85 6.87 11.83
CA SER A 45 -5.73 7.76 12.98
C SER A 45 -5.80 7.06 14.34
N LYS A 46 -6.43 5.89 14.41
CA LYS A 46 -6.57 5.11 15.65
C LYS A 46 -5.32 4.32 16.03
N ILE A 47 -4.38 4.17 15.11
CA ILE A 47 -3.26 3.24 15.23
C ILE A 47 -1.93 3.98 15.16
N THR A 48 -1.87 5.05 14.39
CA THR A 48 -0.75 5.95 14.32
C THR A 48 -1.19 7.29 14.87
N GLU A 49 -0.28 8.11 15.34
CA GLU A 49 -0.60 9.47 15.81
C GLU A 49 -1.00 10.41 14.67
N SER A 50 -1.32 9.87 13.50
CA SER A 50 -1.69 10.60 12.30
C SER A 50 -3.21 10.86 12.25
N GLU A 51 -3.70 11.75 13.10
CA GLU A 51 -5.12 12.08 13.13
C GLU A 51 -5.64 12.56 11.77
N GLY A 52 -6.80 12.02 11.38
CA GLY A 52 -7.48 12.40 10.15
C GLY A 52 -6.95 11.74 8.89
N ASN A 53 -5.98 10.85 8.99
CA ASN A 53 -5.47 10.13 7.83
C ASN A 53 -6.33 8.91 7.53
N LYS A 54 -6.73 8.79 6.27
CA LYS A 54 -7.50 7.66 5.76
C LYS A 54 -6.77 7.05 4.58
N THR A 55 -6.94 5.75 4.42
CA THR A 55 -6.38 5.03 3.28
C THR A 55 -7.47 4.30 2.53
N ARG A 56 -7.46 4.44 1.22
CA ARG A 56 -8.32 3.69 0.31
C ARG A 56 -7.46 2.79 -0.56
N LEU A 57 -7.80 1.51 -0.59
CA LEU A 57 -7.19 0.53 -1.48
C LEU A 57 -8.19 0.17 -2.55
N ARG A 58 -7.79 0.27 -3.81
CA ARG A 58 -8.55 -0.27 -4.94
C ARG A 58 -7.80 -1.48 -5.45
N ILE A 59 -8.37 -2.65 -5.25
CA ILE A 59 -7.70 -3.92 -5.54
C ILE A 59 -8.29 -4.55 -6.78
N TYR A 60 -7.52 -4.50 -7.86
CA TYR A 60 -7.81 -5.18 -9.12
C TYR A 60 -7.04 -6.49 -9.16
N LYS A 61 -7.41 -7.37 -10.10
CA LYS A 61 -6.68 -8.63 -10.27
C LYS A 61 -5.24 -8.45 -10.74
N ASP A 62 -4.97 -7.37 -11.46
CA ASP A 62 -3.67 -7.09 -12.07
C ASP A 62 -2.92 -5.93 -11.43
N LYS A 63 -3.55 -5.19 -10.53
CA LYS A 63 -2.92 -4.03 -9.88
C LYS A 63 -3.64 -3.62 -8.62
N LEU A 64 -2.96 -2.83 -7.80
CA LEU A 64 -3.53 -2.20 -6.62
C LEU A 64 -3.22 -0.71 -6.65
N ILE A 65 -4.22 0.12 -6.36
CA ILE A 65 -4.04 1.56 -6.21
C ILE A 65 -4.26 1.91 -4.74
N MET A 66 -3.24 2.49 -4.11
CA MET A 66 -3.29 2.93 -2.72
C MET A 66 -3.38 4.44 -2.69
N ILE A 67 -4.43 4.97 -2.08
CA ILE A 67 -4.65 6.41 -1.96
C ILE A 67 -4.66 6.77 -0.48
N LYS A 68 -3.70 7.58 -0.06
CA LYS A 68 -3.63 8.10 1.30
C LYS A 68 -4.10 9.54 1.30
N MET A 69 -5.01 9.87 2.22
CA MET A 69 -5.63 11.18 2.35
C MET A 69 -5.42 11.70 3.77
N GLY A 70 -5.13 12.97 3.89
CA GLY A 70 -4.89 13.60 5.18
C GLY A 70 -3.73 14.59 5.10
N ASN A 71 -2.90 14.66 6.14
CA ASN A 71 -1.75 15.57 6.19
C ASN A 71 -0.72 15.29 5.10
N LEU A 72 -0.59 14.01 4.72
CA LEU A 72 0.21 13.58 3.58
C LEU A 72 -0.73 12.90 2.60
N SER A 73 -0.88 13.48 1.42
CA SER A 73 -1.70 12.90 0.36
C SER A 73 -0.80 12.25 -0.66
N THR A 74 -0.97 10.94 -0.86
CA THR A 74 -0.19 10.18 -1.83
C THR A 74 -1.09 9.24 -2.60
N LYS A 75 -0.66 8.88 -3.81
CA LYS A 75 -1.29 7.87 -4.63
C LYS A 75 -0.20 6.98 -5.18
N MET A 76 -0.27 5.69 -4.89
CA MET A 76 0.68 4.71 -5.40
C MET A 76 -0.07 3.65 -6.19
N GLU A 77 0.49 3.27 -7.32
CA GLU A 77 -0.08 2.22 -8.17
C GLU A 77 0.94 1.09 -8.31
N PHE A 78 0.53 -0.13 -7.96
CA PHE A 78 1.36 -1.31 -8.01
C PHE A 78 0.84 -2.27 -9.07
N GLU A 79 1.53 -2.34 -10.19
CA GLU A 79 1.23 -3.27 -11.27
C GLU A 79 2.53 -3.98 -11.66
N LYS A 80 2.50 -5.32 -11.72
CA LYS A 80 3.69 -6.12 -11.96
C LYS A 80 4.44 -5.70 -13.22
N ASN A 81 5.76 -5.56 -13.09
CA ASN A 81 6.70 -5.16 -14.14
C ASN A 81 6.49 -3.73 -14.65
N LYS A 82 5.84 -2.87 -13.86
CA LYS A 82 5.68 -1.48 -14.22
C LYS A 82 6.38 -0.55 -13.25
N SER A 83 6.93 0.51 -13.81
CA SER A 83 7.51 1.63 -13.06
C SER A 83 6.49 2.73 -12.93
N SER A 84 6.46 3.37 -11.78
CA SER A 84 5.59 4.52 -11.52
C SER A 84 6.39 5.61 -10.84
N GLU A 85 5.97 6.85 -11.08
CA GLU A 85 6.52 8.00 -10.40
C GLU A 85 5.45 8.62 -9.53
N ASN A 86 5.86 9.10 -8.36
CA ASN A 86 4.95 9.75 -7.44
C ASN A 86 5.63 10.95 -6.83
N MET A 87 4.87 12.02 -6.65
CA MET A 87 5.34 13.20 -5.96
C MET A 87 4.85 13.18 -4.52
N TYR A 88 5.78 13.22 -3.58
CA TYR A 88 5.48 13.35 -2.17
C TYR A 88 5.46 14.82 -1.80
N SER A 89 4.31 15.31 -1.37
CA SER A 89 4.18 16.66 -0.84
C SER A 89 4.30 16.59 0.68
N THR A 90 5.33 17.24 1.21
CA THR A 90 5.56 17.33 2.65
C THR A 90 5.65 18.79 3.08
N PRO A 91 5.54 19.10 4.39
CA PRO A 91 5.79 20.46 4.87
C PRO A 91 7.19 20.99 4.55
N TYR A 92 8.13 20.10 4.24
CA TYR A 92 9.51 20.46 3.91
C TYR A 92 9.78 20.58 2.41
N GLY A 93 8.79 20.36 1.57
CA GLY A 93 8.91 20.45 0.13
C GLY A 93 8.33 19.26 -0.60
N ASN A 94 8.49 19.26 -1.92
CA ASN A 94 8.01 18.19 -2.79
C ASN A 94 9.19 17.30 -3.20
N PHE A 95 8.99 15.97 -3.12
CA PHE A 95 10.01 14.99 -3.50
C PHE A 95 9.45 14.05 -4.54
N ASP A 96 10.21 13.81 -5.61
CA ASP A 96 9.87 12.84 -6.63
C ASP A 96 10.44 11.47 -6.26
N ILE A 97 9.59 10.46 -6.27
CA ILE A 97 9.97 9.08 -5.98
C ILE A 97 9.51 8.21 -7.14
N SER A 98 10.44 7.41 -7.67
CA SER A 98 10.13 6.37 -8.64
C SER A 98 10.08 5.02 -7.93
N TYR A 99 9.23 4.11 -8.36
CA TYR A 99 9.22 2.76 -7.83
C TYR A 99 8.85 1.75 -8.91
N ASN A 100 9.45 0.56 -8.80
CA ASN A 100 9.20 -0.55 -9.71
C ASN A 100 8.53 -1.69 -8.95
N THR A 101 7.36 -2.11 -9.41
CA THR A 101 6.66 -3.26 -8.84
C THR A 101 7.18 -4.55 -9.47
N ILE A 102 7.71 -5.45 -8.65
CA ILE A 102 8.32 -6.70 -9.09
C ILE A 102 7.33 -7.86 -8.98
N VAL A 103 6.56 -7.89 -7.89
CA VAL A 103 5.60 -8.97 -7.60
C VAL A 103 4.26 -8.35 -7.28
N TYR A 104 3.22 -8.90 -7.86
CA TYR A 104 1.83 -8.61 -7.52
C TYR A 104 1.05 -9.92 -7.55
N ASP A 105 0.74 -10.46 -6.37
CA ASP A 105 -0.03 -11.69 -6.24
C ASP A 105 -1.40 -11.39 -5.64
N TYR A 106 -2.43 -11.64 -6.43
CA TYR A 106 -3.83 -11.45 -6.04
C TYR A 106 -4.43 -12.81 -5.66
N SER A 107 -4.91 -12.93 -4.43
CA SER A 107 -5.51 -14.16 -3.91
C SER A 107 -6.76 -13.85 -3.09
N LEU A 108 -7.69 -13.11 -3.68
CA LEU A 108 -8.97 -12.81 -3.06
C LEU A 108 -10.07 -13.67 -3.67
N ASP A 109 -11.01 -14.14 -2.82
CA ASP A 109 -12.18 -14.85 -3.28
C ASP A 109 -13.27 -13.89 -3.76
N GLU A 110 -14.45 -14.42 -4.10
CA GLU A 110 -15.57 -13.63 -4.61
C GLU A 110 -16.09 -12.59 -3.62
N ARG A 111 -15.84 -12.80 -2.33
CA ARG A 111 -16.23 -11.87 -1.28
C ARG A 111 -15.16 -10.84 -0.96
N GLY A 112 -13.99 -10.95 -1.59
CA GLY A 112 -12.84 -10.10 -1.30
C GLY A 112 -12.10 -10.52 -0.05
N ASN A 113 -12.22 -11.77 0.38
CA ASN A 113 -11.46 -12.32 1.50
C ASN A 113 -10.24 -13.06 0.96
N GLY A 114 -9.12 -12.94 1.63
CA GLY A 114 -7.87 -13.55 1.23
C GLY A 114 -6.72 -12.62 1.42
N SER A 115 -5.79 -12.64 0.48
CA SER A 115 -4.58 -11.82 0.60
C SER A 115 -4.13 -11.24 -0.74
N VAL A 116 -3.37 -10.15 -0.65
CA VAL A 116 -2.66 -9.54 -1.77
C VAL A 116 -1.23 -9.32 -1.31
N TYR A 117 -0.26 -9.76 -2.12
CA TYR A 117 1.16 -9.62 -1.82
C TYR A 117 1.86 -8.82 -2.90
N ILE A 118 2.63 -7.81 -2.48
CA ILE A 118 3.32 -6.88 -3.37
C ILE A 118 4.78 -6.76 -2.96
N GLU A 119 5.69 -6.81 -3.94
CA GLU A 119 7.08 -6.43 -3.75
C GLU A 119 7.42 -5.30 -4.72
N TYR A 120 8.04 -4.25 -4.22
CA TYR A 120 8.46 -3.13 -5.05
C TYR A 120 9.76 -2.53 -4.57
N LYS A 121 10.51 -1.96 -5.50
CA LYS A 121 11.76 -1.24 -5.21
C LYS A 121 11.53 0.24 -5.34
N ILE A 122 12.01 1.00 -4.36
CA ILE A 122 12.00 2.46 -4.40
C ILE A 122 13.31 2.94 -5.01
N ILE A 123 13.20 3.88 -5.95
CA ILE A 123 14.33 4.54 -6.59
C ILE A 123 14.23 6.02 -6.26
N PHE A 124 15.27 6.53 -5.62
CA PHE A 124 15.35 7.94 -5.25
C PHE A 124 16.62 8.54 -5.84
N GLY A 125 16.46 9.59 -6.65
CA GLY A 125 17.60 10.22 -7.30
C GLY A 125 18.37 9.31 -8.26
N GLY A 126 17.70 8.30 -8.86
CA GLY A 126 18.32 7.34 -9.76
C GLY A 126 19.03 6.17 -9.09
N THR A 127 18.99 6.09 -7.76
CA THR A 127 19.62 5.02 -6.98
C THR A 127 18.55 4.16 -6.28
N GLU A 128 18.69 2.85 -6.34
CA GLU A 128 17.81 1.94 -5.58
C GLU A 128 18.07 2.13 -4.09
N GLU A 129 17.02 2.53 -3.35
CA GLU A 129 17.12 2.81 -1.92
C GLU A 129 16.64 1.65 -1.05
N SER A 130 15.59 0.94 -1.47
CA SER A 130 15.04 -0.12 -0.65
C SER A 130 14.19 -1.10 -1.45
N LEU A 131 14.11 -2.32 -0.92
CA LEU A 131 13.12 -3.32 -1.35
C LEU A 131 12.00 -3.33 -0.32
N ASN A 132 10.78 -3.20 -0.78
CA ASN A 132 9.60 -3.14 0.08
C ASN A 132 8.66 -4.30 -0.23
N LYS A 133 8.09 -4.87 0.82
CA LYS A 133 7.12 -5.96 0.73
C LYS A 133 5.87 -5.56 1.50
N ILE A 134 4.71 -5.75 0.89
CA ILE A 134 3.43 -5.48 1.51
C ILE A 134 2.56 -6.73 1.42
N LEU A 135 2.09 -7.22 2.56
CA LEU A 135 1.11 -8.29 2.62
C LEU A 135 -0.18 -7.73 3.21
N ILE A 136 -1.26 -7.86 2.48
CA ILE A 136 -2.59 -7.39 2.89
C ILE A 136 -3.48 -8.60 3.06
N ASP A 137 -3.89 -8.87 4.30
CA ASP A 137 -4.85 -9.93 4.64
C ASP A 137 -6.20 -9.31 4.90
N ILE A 138 -7.24 -9.80 4.24
CA ILE A 138 -8.60 -9.29 4.33
C ILE A 138 -9.55 -10.42 4.73
N ASN A 139 -10.30 -10.17 5.78
CA ASN A 139 -11.34 -11.10 6.27
C ASN A 139 -12.71 -10.47 6.26
#